data_a6293483a33c9b68e4260aedc3bca6e3
#
_entry.id   a6293483a33c9b68e4260aedc3bca6e3
#
_cell.length_a   1.000
_cell.length_b   1.000
_cell.length_c   1.000
_cell.angle_alpha   90.00
_cell.angle_beta   90.00
_cell.angle_gamma   90.00
#
_symmetry.space_group_name_H-M   'P 1'
#
loop_
_entity.id
_entity.type
_entity.pdbx_description
1 polymer ?
#
loop_
_entity_poly.entity_id
_entity_poly.type
_entity_poly.pdbx_seq_one_letter_code
_entity_poly.pdbx_strand_id
1 'polypeptide(L)'
;VPTLRATTPRHINWQAYARTGQYSMKLFREEIRPVVDLILDASASMFFSPEKEKRTGELLAFLTDSSLAAGASVRIYAIAGDAQIAIDPLSLRANRWQADVKSLAASDPSAPPKIQRLPLRSSALRVLVSDLLFPTDPNPVLRALGQRQGTPILFCPYTADEADPAWSGNYDFIDAERKTRHPHRIEATTLRRYNEAYTTHFNLWKDAAIRHQAPFARIPCEPELIPALYSHALPAKAVEPTK
;
A
#
# COMPACT_ATOMS: atom_id res chain seq x y z
N VAL A 1 30.24 -2.50 13.08
CA VAL A 1 31.27 -1.48 13.37
C VAL A 1 30.71 -0.17 12.83
N PRO A 2 30.41 0.83 13.65
CA PRO A 2 29.90 2.12 13.15
C PRO A 2 31.02 2.86 12.45
N THR A 3 30.84 3.15 11.18
CA THR A 3 31.76 3.95 10.38
C THR A 3 31.64 5.41 10.82
N LEU A 4 32.64 5.93 11.50
CA LEU A 4 32.78 7.35 11.82
C LEU A 4 32.92 8.16 10.54
N ARG A 5 31.84 8.81 10.09
CA ARG A 5 31.92 9.84 9.04
C ARG A 5 32.50 11.12 9.60
N ALA A 6 33.30 11.76 8.79
CA ALA A 6 34.11 12.94 9.06
C ALA A 6 33.48 13.95 10.05
N THR A 7 34.19 14.22 11.09
CA THR A 7 33.89 15.11 12.22
C THR A 7 33.73 16.54 11.76
N THR A 8 32.54 17.10 11.86
CA THR A 8 32.35 18.55 11.83
C THR A 8 32.76 19.11 13.20
N PRO A 9 33.48 20.23 13.27
CA PRO A 9 33.94 20.86 14.51
C PRO A 9 32.85 21.15 15.56
N ARG A 10 31.57 21.15 15.14
CA ARG A 10 30.39 21.36 16.00
C ARG A 10 30.14 20.25 17.04
N HIS A 11 30.70 19.06 16.85
CA HIS A 11 30.47 17.91 17.75
C HIS A 11 31.58 17.73 18.79
N ILE A 12 32.62 18.55 18.74
CA ILE A 12 33.69 18.49 19.72
C ILE A 12 33.23 19.14 21.04
N ASN A 13 33.46 18.43 22.14
CA ASN A 13 33.21 18.98 23.47
C ASN A 13 34.37 19.86 23.89
N TRP A 14 34.35 21.11 23.50
CA TRP A 14 35.42 22.09 23.80
C TRP A 14 35.65 22.32 25.30
N GLN A 15 34.61 22.15 26.14
CA GLN A 15 34.73 22.26 27.58
C GLN A 15 35.52 21.09 28.19
N ALA A 16 35.31 19.88 27.65
CA ALA A 16 36.10 18.71 28.06
C ALA A 16 37.54 18.84 27.60
N TYR A 17 37.76 19.28 26.35
CA TYR A 17 39.09 19.55 25.81
C TYR A 17 39.88 20.56 26.64
N ALA A 18 39.27 21.68 27.02
CA ALA A 18 39.93 22.72 27.86
C ALA A 18 40.36 22.20 29.22
N ARG A 19 39.72 21.19 29.79
CA ARG A 19 40.09 20.62 31.10
C ARG A 19 41.07 19.46 31.02
N THR A 20 40.99 18.65 29.96
CA THR A 20 41.70 17.36 29.90
C THR A 20 42.77 17.29 28.81
N GLY A 21 42.77 18.25 27.87
CA GLY A 21 43.61 18.22 26.68
C GLY A 21 43.26 17.11 25.69
N GLN A 22 42.19 16.32 25.93
CA GLN A 22 41.77 15.23 25.09
C GLN A 22 40.50 15.58 24.31
N TYR A 23 40.51 15.27 23.02
CA TYR A 23 39.31 15.43 22.19
C TYR A 23 38.25 14.43 22.59
N SER A 24 37.12 14.91 23.07
CA SER A 24 35.91 14.12 23.27
C SER A 24 34.77 14.63 22.37
N MET A 25 34.01 13.72 21.80
CA MET A 25 32.85 14.07 21.00
C MET A 25 31.57 13.95 21.81
N LYS A 26 30.66 14.92 21.64
CA LYS A 26 29.28 14.77 22.08
C LYS A 26 28.57 13.84 21.11
N LEU A 27 28.23 12.65 21.55
CA LEU A 27 27.37 11.74 20.82
C LEU A 27 25.92 12.12 21.10
N PHE A 28 25.25 12.63 20.09
CA PHE A 28 23.81 12.81 20.13
C PHE A 28 23.17 11.55 19.54
N ARG A 29 22.27 10.93 20.28
CA ARG A 29 21.41 9.89 19.76
C ARG A 29 20.29 10.60 19.03
N GLU A 30 20.38 10.67 17.70
CA GLU A 30 19.29 11.17 16.87
C GLU A 30 18.23 10.07 16.79
N GLU A 31 17.10 10.25 17.45
CA GLU A 31 15.94 9.39 17.27
C GLU A 31 15.28 9.76 15.95
N ILE A 32 15.65 9.05 14.91
CA ILE A 32 14.97 9.17 13.61
C ILE A 32 13.62 8.48 13.75
N ARG A 33 12.54 9.26 13.80
CA ARG A 33 11.19 8.73 13.74
C ARG A 33 10.91 8.23 12.33
N PRO A 34 10.51 6.96 12.17
CA PRO A 34 10.10 6.45 10.86
C PRO A 34 8.95 7.29 10.28
N VAL A 35 8.93 7.44 8.96
CA VAL A 35 7.89 8.19 8.25
C VAL A 35 7.13 7.20 7.38
N VAL A 36 5.81 7.12 7.54
CA VAL A 36 4.95 6.19 6.81
C VAL A 36 3.81 6.95 6.12
N ASP A 37 3.74 6.84 4.80
CA ASP A 37 2.63 7.32 3.99
C ASP A 37 1.81 6.10 3.54
N LEU A 38 0.59 5.96 4.07
CA LEU A 38 -0.38 4.94 3.66
C LEU A 38 -1.23 5.52 2.54
N ILE A 39 -1.41 4.76 1.48
CA ILE A 39 -2.16 5.15 0.29
C ILE A 39 -3.22 4.09 0.04
N LEU A 40 -4.49 4.48 0.18
CA LEU A 40 -5.63 3.63 -0.12
C LEU A 40 -6.13 3.95 -1.53
N ASP A 41 -6.19 2.95 -2.37
CA ASP A 41 -6.96 3.02 -3.60
C ASP A 41 -8.46 3.04 -3.25
N ALA A 42 -9.12 4.11 -3.63
CA ALA A 42 -10.54 4.34 -3.37
C ALA A 42 -11.42 4.08 -4.60
N SER A 43 -10.93 3.30 -5.57
CA SER A 43 -11.72 2.83 -6.72
C SER A 43 -12.92 2.01 -6.24
N ALA A 44 -14.00 2.02 -7.01
CA ALA A 44 -15.23 1.32 -6.63
C ALA A 44 -15.03 -0.19 -6.52
N SER A 45 -14.07 -0.74 -7.26
CA SER A 45 -13.69 -2.16 -7.19
C SER A 45 -13.19 -2.61 -5.81
N MET A 46 -12.60 -1.70 -5.03
CA MET A 46 -12.16 -1.98 -3.65
C MET A 46 -13.32 -2.16 -2.66
N PHE A 47 -14.52 -1.70 -3.03
CA PHE A 47 -15.72 -1.69 -2.17
C PHE A 47 -16.91 -2.43 -2.80
N PHE A 48 -16.68 -3.24 -3.83
CA PHE A 48 -17.78 -3.88 -4.55
C PHE A 48 -18.41 -5.05 -3.78
N SER A 49 -17.66 -5.69 -2.88
CA SER A 49 -18.17 -6.74 -2.01
C SER A 49 -17.91 -6.43 -0.53
N PRO A 50 -18.80 -6.89 0.39
CA PRO A 50 -18.62 -6.68 1.83
C PRO A 50 -17.30 -7.26 2.36
N GLU A 51 -16.87 -8.42 1.83
CA GLU A 51 -15.65 -9.11 2.23
C GLU A 51 -14.41 -8.29 1.86
N LYS A 52 -14.40 -7.72 0.65
CA LYS A 52 -13.28 -6.89 0.15
C LYS A 52 -13.22 -5.56 0.89
N GLU A 53 -14.37 -4.93 1.10
CA GLU A 53 -14.47 -3.71 1.91
C GLU A 53 -13.97 -3.94 3.34
N LYS A 54 -14.40 -5.04 3.99
CA LYS A 54 -13.94 -5.43 5.31
C LYS A 54 -12.43 -5.62 5.33
N ARG A 55 -11.87 -6.40 4.39
CA ARG A 55 -10.43 -6.66 4.31
C ARG A 55 -9.63 -5.38 4.09
N THR A 56 -10.12 -4.49 3.24
CA THR A 56 -9.50 -3.18 3.00
C THR A 56 -9.42 -2.35 4.28
N GLY A 57 -10.51 -2.30 5.05
CA GLY A 57 -10.56 -1.63 6.34
C GLY A 57 -9.63 -2.25 7.39
N GLU A 58 -9.61 -3.59 7.47
CA GLU A 58 -8.73 -4.33 8.38
C GLU A 58 -7.25 -4.08 8.07
N LEU A 59 -6.86 -4.10 6.78
CA LEU A 59 -5.50 -3.79 6.35
C LEU A 59 -5.11 -2.36 6.71
N LEU A 60 -5.99 -1.39 6.42
CA LEU A 60 -5.71 0.01 6.71
C LEU A 60 -5.55 0.25 8.22
N ALA A 61 -6.40 -0.35 9.05
CA ALA A 61 -6.31 -0.28 10.51
C ALA A 61 -5.02 -0.93 11.02
N PHE A 62 -4.73 -2.15 10.58
CA PHE A 62 -3.51 -2.89 10.96
C PHE A 62 -2.24 -2.11 10.61
N LEU A 63 -2.14 -1.61 9.37
CA LEU A 63 -0.98 -0.84 8.91
C LEU A 63 -0.80 0.47 9.67
N THR A 64 -1.92 1.14 9.99
CA THR A 64 -1.90 2.37 10.80
C THR A 64 -1.44 2.09 12.21
N ASP A 65 -2.07 1.14 12.90
CA ASP A 65 -1.76 0.84 14.30
C ASP A 65 -0.35 0.26 14.47
N SER A 66 0.10 -0.62 13.57
CA SER A 66 1.47 -1.13 13.57
C SER A 66 2.50 -0.02 13.36
N SER A 67 2.24 0.92 12.44
CA SER A 67 3.14 2.05 12.19
C SER A 67 3.20 2.99 13.40
N LEU A 68 2.07 3.30 14.02
CA LEU A 68 1.99 4.13 15.23
C LEU A 68 2.68 3.45 16.42
N ALA A 69 2.49 2.13 16.60
CA ALA A 69 3.15 1.36 17.65
C ALA A 69 4.67 1.33 17.48
N ALA A 70 5.17 1.37 16.23
CA ALA A 70 6.59 1.52 15.93
C ALA A 70 7.11 2.96 16.09
N GLY A 71 6.30 3.90 16.61
CA GLY A 71 6.68 5.30 16.82
C GLY A 71 6.74 6.13 15.52
N ALA A 72 6.19 5.63 14.42
CA ALA A 72 6.23 6.31 13.14
C ALA A 72 5.30 7.54 13.09
N SER A 73 5.70 8.53 12.27
CA SER A 73 4.81 9.59 11.82
C SER A 73 3.99 9.09 10.64
N VAL A 74 2.68 8.90 10.81
CA VAL A 74 1.79 8.33 9.80
C VAL A 74 0.96 9.42 9.13
N ARG A 75 0.84 9.35 7.79
CA ARG A 75 -0.17 10.05 7.00
C ARG A 75 -0.92 9.04 6.16
N ILE A 76 -2.22 9.26 5.99
CA ILE A 76 -3.09 8.37 5.23
C ILE A 76 -3.76 9.19 4.15
N TYR A 77 -3.72 8.67 2.92
CA TYR A 77 -4.37 9.26 1.76
C TYR A 77 -5.29 8.23 1.12
N ALA A 78 -6.48 8.65 0.71
CA ALA A 78 -7.28 7.89 -0.24
C ALA A 78 -7.24 8.58 -1.61
N ILE A 79 -7.17 7.78 -2.67
CA ILE A 79 -7.05 8.26 -4.05
C ILE A 79 -7.92 7.42 -4.98
N ALA A 80 -8.73 8.08 -5.81
CA ALA A 80 -9.46 7.46 -6.92
C ALA A 80 -9.13 8.26 -8.19
N GLY A 81 -8.47 7.65 -9.17
CA GLY A 81 -8.00 8.34 -10.35
C GLY A 81 -7.20 9.61 -10.01
N ASP A 82 -7.79 10.78 -10.23
CA ASP A 82 -7.19 12.10 -9.94
C ASP A 82 -7.76 12.80 -8.69
N ALA A 83 -8.82 12.24 -8.07
CA ALA A 83 -9.38 12.73 -6.83
C ALA A 83 -8.63 12.14 -5.62
N GLN A 84 -8.44 12.95 -4.58
CA GLN A 84 -7.72 12.52 -3.39
C GLN A 84 -8.21 13.23 -2.13
N ILE A 85 -8.14 12.55 -0.98
CA ILE A 85 -8.33 13.13 0.35
C ILE A 85 -7.26 12.63 1.32
N ALA A 86 -7.01 13.39 2.37
CA ALA A 86 -6.27 12.91 3.53
C ALA A 86 -7.28 12.31 4.54
N ILE A 87 -6.92 11.15 5.11
CA ILE A 87 -7.72 10.50 6.15
C ILE A 87 -7.04 10.75 7.50
N ASP A 88 -7.81 11.27 8.46
CA ASP A 88 -7.34 11.39 9.84
C ASP A 88 -7.27 9.98 10.48
N PRO A 89 -6.12 9.56 11.05
CA PRO A 89 -6.01 8.31 11.78
C PRO A 89 -7.06 8.10 12.88
N LEU A 90 -7.56 9.18 13.49
CA LEU A 90 -8.63 9.10 14.49
C LEU A 90 -9.99 8.76 13.86
N SER A 91 -10.26 9.26 12.65
CA SER A 91 -11.49 8.91 11.91
C SER A 91 -11.50 7.45 11.50
N LEU A 92 -10.32 6.89 11.26
CA LEU A 92 -10.14 5.47 10.93
C LEU A 92 -10.52 4.58 12.13
N ARG A 93 -10.03 4.89 13.33
CA ARG A 93 -10.40 4.17 14.55
C ARG A 93 -11.88 4.29 14.89
N ALA A 94 -12.50 5.41 14.56
CA ALA A 94 -13.93 5.63 14.75
C ALA A 94 -14.80 5.02 13.63
N ASN A 95 -14.20 4.36 12.64
CA ASN A 95 -14.85 3.74 11.47
C ASN A 95 -15.73 4.75 10.67
N ARG A 96 -15.30 6.00 10.55
CA ARG A 96 -16.03 7.08 9.86
C ARG A 96 -15.44 7.46 8.50
N TRP A 97 -14.29 6.91 8.16
CA TRP A 97 -13.55 7.22 6.95
C TRP A 97 -14.20 6.71 5.66
N GLN A 98 -15.03 5.64 5.75
CA GLN A 98 -15.59 4.98 4.55
C GLN A 98 -16.52 5.90 3.76
N ALA A 99 -17.33 6.72 4.44
CA ALA A 99 -18.25 7.63 3.76
C ALA A 99 -17.50 8.67 2.92
N ASP A 100 -16.44 9.26 3.49
CA ASP A 100 -15.61 10.25 2.80
C ASP A 100 -14.88 9.62 1.60
N VAL A 101 -14.33 8.42 1.78
CA VAL A 101 -13.61 7.69 0.72
C VAL A 101 -14.55 7.30 -0.41
N LYS A 102 -15.74 6.75 -0.10
CA LYS A 102 -16.74 6.37 -1.11
C LYS A 102 -17.34 7.57 -1.84
N SER A 103 -17.22 8.76 -1.29
CA SER A 103 -17.68 10.01 -1.92
C SER A 103 -16.67 10.59 -2.92
N LEU A 104 -15.45 10.05 -2.99
CA LEU A 104 -14.44 10.49 -3.95
C LEU A 104 -14.92 10.23 -5.38
N ALA A 105 -15.00 11.30 -6.17
CA ALA A 105 -15.39 11.25 -7.57
C ALA A 105 -14.19 11.58 -8.46
N ALA A 106 -13.65 10.59 -9.13
CA ALA A 106 -12.61 10.79 -10.14
C ALA A 106 -13.21 11.38 -11.42
N SER A 107 -12.42 12.16 -12.16
CA SER A 107 -12.80 12.66 -13.49
C SER A 107 -13.01 11.52 -14.48
N ASP A 108 -12.22 10.46 -14.37
CA ASP A 108 -12.42 9.17 -15.05
C ASP A 108 -12.38 8.05 -14.00
N PRO A 109 -13.51 7.40 -13.69
CA PRO A 109 -13.58 6.35 -12.69
C PRO A 109 -12.69 5.13 -13.00
N SER A 110 -12.37 4.89 -14.27
CA SER A 110 -11.54 3.75 -14.70
C SER A 110 -10.03 4.10 -14.76
N ALA A 111 -9.67 5.35 -14.48
CA ALA A 111 -8.27 5.77 -14.53
C ALA A 111 -7.48 5.22 -13.33
N PRO A 112 -6.24 4.78 -13.54
CA PRO A 112 -5.38 4.38 -12.44
C PRO A 112 -5.11 5.54 -11.47
N PRO A 113 -4.85 5.25 -10.19
CA PRO A 113 -4.59 6.28 -9.19
C PRO A 113 -3.36 7.12 -9.55
N LYS A 114 -3.52 8.44 -9.61
CA LYS A 114 -2.44 9.40 -9.94
C LYS A 114 -1.58 9.69 -8.70
N ILE A 115 -0.86 8.67 -8.19
CA ILE A 115 -0.04 8.72 -6.97
C ILE A 115 0.93 9.89 -6.94
N GLN A 116 1.46 10.31 -8.11
CA GLN A 116 2.37 11.44 -8.22
C GLN A 116 1.76 12.79 -7.79
N ARG A 117 0.42 12.88 -7.64
CA ARG A 117 -0.28 14.08 -7.14
C ARG A 117 -0.34 14.14 -5.62
N LEU A 118 -0.09 13.02 -4.94
CA LEU A 118 -0.11 12.97 -3.48
C LEU A 118 1.09 13.73 -2.89
N PRO A 119 0.91 14.49 -1.80
CA PRO A 119 1.99 15.22 -1.13
C PRO A 119 2.85 14.27 -0.25
N LEU A 120 3.42 13.22 -0.91
CA LEU A 120 4.20 12.20 -0.24
C LEU A 120 5.52 12.77 0.30
N ARG A 121 5.90 12.32 1.50
CA ARG A 121 7.10 12.74 2.20
C ARG A 121 8.35 12.06 1.63
N SER A 122 9.50 12.72 1.75
CA SER A 122 10.79 12.13 1.38
C SER A 122 11.20 11.04 2.38
N SER A 123 11.92 10.03 1.91
CA SER A 123 12.44 8.91 2.72
C SER A 123 11.35 8.21 3.55
N ALA A 124 10.12 8.20 3.05
CA ALA A 124 8.98 7.56 3.70
C ALA A 124 8.81 6.12 3.23
N LEU A 125 8.40 5.24 4.14
CA LEU A 125 7.78 3.97 3.77
C LEU A 125 6.43 4.30 3.15
N ARG A 126 6.18 3.82 1.93
CA ARG A 126 4.95 4.12 1.16
C ARG A 126 4.19 2.84 0.89
N VAL A 127 3.12 2.67 1.62
CA VAL A 127 2.30 1.47 1.55
C VAL A 127 1.08 1.76 0.70
N LEU A 128 0.94 1.06 -0.43
CA LEU A 128 -0.24 1.12 -1.28
C LEU A 128 -1.13 -0.09 -0.98
N VAL A 129 -2.39 0.18 -0.65
CA VAL A 129 -3.46 -0.82 -0.53
C VAL A 129 -4.38 -0.65 -1.73
N SER A 130 -4.36 -1.59 -2.67
CA SER A 130 -5.10 -1.56 -3.93
C SER A 130 -5.27 -2.97 -4.48
N ASP A 131 -6.38 -3.26 -5.15
CA ASP A 131 -6.55 -4.52 -5.89
C ASP A 131 -5.73 -4.56 -7.19
N LEU A 132 -5.17 -3.42 -7.60
CA LEU A 132 -4.33 -3.27 -8.78
C LEU A 132 -5.00 -3.69 -10.10
N LEU A 133 -6.32 -3.77 -10.14
CA LEU A 133 -7.09 -4.25 -11.30
C LEU A 133 -7.31 -3.19 -12.39
N PHE A 134 -6.56 -2.11 -12.40
CA PHE A 134 -6.59 -1.12 -13.47
C PHE A 134 -5.64 -1.52 -14.63
N PRO A 135 -6.04 -1.29 -15.89
CA PRO A 135 -5.29 -1.72 -17.07
C PRO A 135 -4.12 -0.77 -17.36
N THR A 136 -3.03 -0.85 -16.60
CA THR A 136 -1.85 -0.01 -16.81
C THR A 136 -0.56 -0.77 -16.56
N ASP A 137 0.54 -0.26 -17.12
CA ASP A 137 1.87 -0.73 -16.76
C ASP A 137 2.14 -0.45 -15.27
N PRO A 138 2.60 -1.44 -14.47
CA PRO A 138 2.97 -1.27 -13.07
C PRO A 138 4.09 -0.24 -12.82
N ASN A 139 5.00 -0.06 -13.78
CA ASN A 139 6.21 0.74 -13.59
C ASN A 139 5.95 2.22 -13.25
N PRO A 140 5.00 2.96 -13.86
CA PRO A 140 4.69 4.33 -13.45
C PRO A 140 4.24 4.45 -12.00
N VAL A 141 3.44 3.49 -11.52
CA VAL A 141 2.95 3.46 -10.13
C VAL A 141 4.11 3.24 -9.17
N LEU A 142 4.93 2.22 -9.42
CA LEU A 142 6.08 1.89 -8.58
C LEU A 142 7.14 3.00 -8.59
N ARG A 143 7.39 3.64 -9.75
CA ARG A 143 8.27 4.83 -9.81
C ARG A 143 7.72 5.98 -8.96
N ALA A 144 6.42 6.24 -9.01
CA ALA A 144 5.80 7.30 -8.20
C ALA A 144 5.96 7.00 -6.70
N LEU A 145 5.78 5.75 -6.29
CA LEU A 145 6.02 5.30 -4.92
C LEU A 145 7.51 5.37 -4.53
N GLY A 146 8.44 5.13 -5.45
CA GLY A 146 9.88 5.19 -5.21
C GLY A 146 10.50 6.59 -5.26
N GLN A 147 9.76 7.62 -5.72
CA GLN A 147 10.30 8.99 -5.84
C GLN A 147 10.76 9.53 -4.48
N ARG A 148 11.75 10.45 -4.49
CA ARG A 148 12.25 11.13 -3.28
C ARG A 148 12.66 10.15 -2.18
N GLN A 149 13.32 9.05 -2.55
CA GLN A 149 13.78 7.99 -1.65
C GLN A 149 12.64 7.28 -0.90
N GLY A 150 11.45 7.22 -1.48
CA GLY A 150 10.35 6.42 -0.92
C GLY A 150 10.63 4.93 -1.04
N THR A 151 10.21 4.16 -0.04
CA THR A 151 10.30 2.69 -0.04
C THR A 151 8.91 2.13 -0.25
N PRO A 152 8.60 1.57 -1.45
CA PRO A 152 7.27 1.07 -1.75
C PRO A 152 7.00 -0.29 -1.10
N ILE A 153 5.77 -0.50 -0.63
CA ILE A 153 5.19 -1.80 -0.25
C ILE A 153 3.78 -1.87 -0.83
N LEU A 154 3.38 -3.01 -1.38
CA LEU A 154 2.08 -3.24 -1.97
C LEU A 154 1.29 -4.29 -1.19
N PHE A 155 0.07 -3.95 -0.79
CA PHE A 155 -0.93 -4.87 -0.27
C PHE A 155 -2.11 -4.93 -1.23
N CYS A 156 -2.38 -6.13 -1.74
CA CYS A 156 -3.41 -6.34 -2.76
C CYS A 156 -4.50 -7.28 -2.21
N PRO A 157 -5.59 -6.72 -1.62
CA PRO A 157 -6.74 -7.53 -1.22
C PRO A 157 -7.45 -8.11 -2.45
N TYR A 158 -7.89 -9.36 -2.35
CA TYR A 158 -8.63 -10.04 -3.42
C TYR A 158 -9.62 -11.06 -2.85
N THR A 159 -10.71 -11.30 -3.58
CA THR A 159 -11.68 -12.37 -3.26
C THR A 159 -11.35 -13.65 -4.01
N ALA A 160 -11.84 -14.79 -3.52
CA ALA A 160 -11.71 -16.06 -4.22
C ALA A 160 -12.34 -16.01 -5.61
N ASP A 161 -13.51 -15.37 -5.74
CA ASP A 161 -14.20 -15.18 -7.02
C ASP A 161 -13.41 -14.36 -8.05
N GLU A 162 -12.54 -13.45 -7.60
CA GLU A 162 -11.63 -12.73 -8.50
C GLU A 162 -10.45 -13.61 -8.95
N ALA A 163 -9.92 -14.43 -8.04
CA ALA A 163 -8.70 -15.18 -8.29
C ALA A 163 -8.92 -16.51 -9.02
N ASP A 164 -9.99 -17.20 -8.69
CA ASP A 164 -10.34 -18.53 -9.25
C ASP A 164 -11.87 -18.71 -9.29
N PRO A 165 -12.55 -17.97 -10.18
CA PRO A 165 -14.00 -18.02 -10.28
C PRO A 165 -14.49 -19.38 -10.79
N ALA A 166 -15.57 -19.89 -10.17
CA ALA A 166 -16.27 -21.11 -10.59
C ALA A 166 -17.52 -20.80 -11.45
N TRP A 167 -17.47 -19.74 -12.25
CA TRP A 167 -18.62 -19.27 -13.01
C TRP A 167 -18.94 -20.20 -14.20
N SER A 168 -20.24 -20.46 -14.40
CA SER A 168 -20.75 -21.26 -15.52
C SER A 168 -22.18 -20.85 -15.88
N GLY A 169 -22.51 -20.68 -17.15
CA GLY A 169 -23.82 -20.27 -17.59
C GLY A 169 -23.94 -18.77 -17.87
N ASN A 170 -25.16 -18.25 -17.75
CA ASN A 170 -25.47 -16.87 -18.11
C ASN A 170 -25.26 -15.96 -16.86
N TYR A 171 -24.46 -14.93 -17.01
CA TYR A 171 -24.19 -13.92 -16.00
C TYR A 171 -24.42 -12.52 -16.55
N ASP A 172 -24.86 -11.63 -15.68
CA ASP A 172 -24.96 -10.21 -15.95
C ASP A 172 -23.85 -9.51 -15.15
N PHE A 173 -22.72 -9.25 -15.80
CA PHE A 173 -21.58 -8.57 -15.18
C PHE A 173 -21.87 -7.09 -15.05
N ILE A 174 -21.61 -6.55 -13.87
CA ILE A 174 -21.72 -5.12 -13.61
C ILE A 174 -20.30 -4.57 -13.42
N ASP A 175 -19.90 -3.65 -14.30
CA ASP A 175 -18.67 -2.92 -14.15
C ASP A 175 -18.72 -2.11 -12.83
N ALA A 176 -17.76 -2.35 -11.94
CA ALA A 176 -17.75 -1.72 -10.62
C ALA A 176 -17.60 -0.19 -10.72
N GLU A 177 -16.83 0.31 -11.68
CA GLU A 177 -16.50 1.72 -11.84
C GLU A 177 -17.59 2.47 -12.63
N ARG A 178 -18.04 1.92 -13.74
CA ARG A 178 -18.98 2.57 -14.68
C ARG A 178 -20.44 2.20 -14.45
N LYS A 179 -20.71 1.16 -13.64
CA LYS A 179 -22.06 0.61 -13.39
C LYS A 179 -22.77 0.13 -14.66
N THR A 180 -22.01 -0.10 -15.73
CA THR A 180 -22.55 -0.68 -16.97
C THR A 180 -22.76 -2.17 -16.83
N ARG A 181 -23.82 -2.69 -17.47
CA ARG A 181 -24.17 -4.12 -17.46
C ARG A 181 -23.71 -4.78 -18.73
N HIS A 182 -23.11 -5.94 -18.60
CA HIS A 182 -22.59 -6.73 -19.70
C HIS A 182 -23.07 -8.19 -19.56
N PRO A 183 -24.19 -8.56 -20.23
CA PRO A 183 -24.65 -9.94 -20.21
C PRO A 183 -23.68 -10.83 -21.00
N HIS A 184 -23.17 -11.85 -20.34
CA HIS A 184 -22.26 -12.82 -20.95
C HIS A 184 -22.64 -14.24 -20.57
N ARG A 185 -22.52 -15.15 -21.55
CA ARG A 185 -22.52 -16.58 -21.27
C ARG A 185 -21.08 -17.03 -21.00
N ILE A 186 -20.86 -17.55 -19.80
CA ILE A 186 -19.58 -18.08 -19.41
C ILE A 186 -19.50 -19.56 -19.79
N GLU A 187 -18.59 -19.85 -20.68
CA GLU A 187 -18.19 -21.19 -21.08
C GLU A 187 -16.76 -21.47 -20.56
N ALA A 188 -16.36 -22.72 -20.54
CA ALA A 188 -15.03 -23.13 -20.08
C ALA A 188 -13.89 -22.40 -20.80
N THR A 189 -14.06 -22.05 -22.07
CA THR A 189 -13.09 -21.29 -22.86
C THR A 189 -12.97 -19.84 -22.40
N THR A 190 -14.10 -19.20 -22.04
CA THR A 190 -14.14 -17.83 -21.53
C THR A 190 -13.48 -17.76 -20.15
N LEU A 191 -13.82 -18.72 -19.28
CA LEU A 191 -13.24 -18.81 -17.95
C LEU A 191 -11.71 -19.03 -18.00
N ARG A 192 -11.25 -19.90 -18.89
CA ARG A 192 -9.82 -20.11 -19.09
C ARG A 192 -9.11 -18.83 -19.53
N ARG A 193 -9.66 -18.09 -20.50
CA ARG A 193 -9.09 -16.81 -20.94
C ARG A 193 -9.05 -15.78 -19.82
N TYR A 194 -10.07 -15.73 -18.98
CA TYR A 194 -10.06 -14.88 -17.79
C TYR A 194 -8.91 -15.23 -16.85
N ASN A 195 -8.77 -16.51 -16.49
CA ASN A 195 -7.73 -16.98 -15.59
C ASN A 195 -6.31 -16.74 -16.15
N GLU A 196 -6.12 -16.93 -17.46
CA GLU A 196 -4.87 -16.62 -18.15
C GLU A 196 -4.55 -15.10 -18.09
N ALA A 197 -5.54 -14.26 -18.37
CA ALA A 197 -5.39 -12.80 -18.33
C ALA A 197 -5.11 -12.31 -16.90
N TYR A 198 -5.84 -12.80 -15.91
CA TYR A 198 -5.65 -12.50 -14.50
C TYR A 198 -4.25 -12.90 -14.01
N THR A 199 -3.84 -14.12 -14.32
CA THR A 199 -2.50 -14.61 -13.98
C THR A 199 -1.41 -13.78 -14.64
N THR A 200 -1.56 -13.46 -15.93
CA THR A 200 -0.60 -12.63 -16.67
C THR A 200 -0.50 -11.23 -16.07
N HIS A 201 -1.63 -10.62 -15.72
CA HIS A 201 -1.68 -9.30 -15.09
C HIS A 201 -0.90 -9.27 -13.76
N PHE A 202 -1.14 -10.24 -12.87
CA PHE A 202 -0.44 -10.27 -11.58
C PHE A 202 1.02 -10.70 -11.69
N ASN A 203 1.40 -11.47 -12.70
CA ASN A 203 2.81 -11.73 -12.99
C ASN A 203 3.55 -10.45 -13.42
N LEU A 204 2.91 -9.59 -14.23
CA LEU A 204 3.48 -8.27 -14.59
C LEU A 204 3.72 -7.41 -13.34
N TRP A 205 2.76 -7.37 -12.41
CA TRP A 205 2.92 -6.66 -11.12
C TRP A 205 4.03 -7.25 -10.27
N LYS A 206 4.09 -8.57 -10.15
CA LYS A 206 5.13 -9.29 -9.39
C LYS A 206 6.53 -8.99 -9.94
N ASP A 207 6.71 -9.09 -11.25
CA ASP A 207 7.99 -8.83 -11.91
C ASP A 207 8.41 -7.36 -11.77
N ALA A 208 7.47 -6.43 -11.88
CA ALA A 208 7.74 -5.02 -11.67
C ALA A 208 8.10 -4.75 -10.19
N ALA A 209 7.37 -5.32 -9.24
CA ALA A 209 7.66 -5.20 -7.82
C ALA A 209 9.08 -5.67 -7.47
N ILE A 210 9.51 -6.80 -8.04
CA ILE A 210 10.88 -7.31 -7.87
C ILE A 210 11.89 -6.29 -8.40
N ARG A 211 11.70 -5.75 -9.62
CA ARG A 211 12.62 -4.76 -10.20
C ARG A 211 12.71 -3.47 -9.37
N HIS A 212 11.63 -3.07 -8.73
CA HIS A 212 11.55 -1.88 -7.88
C HIS A 212 11.84 -2.17 -6.40
N GLN A 213 12.23 -3.40 -6.05
CA GLN A 213 12.48 -3.85 -4.66
C GLN A 213 11.30 -3.56 -3.72
N ALA A 214 10.08 -3.67 -4.26
CA ALA A 214 8.84 -3.45 -3.55
C ALA A 214 8.27 -4.78 -3.04
N PRO A 215 8.20 -5.04 -1.73
CA PRO A 215 7.41 -6.15 -1.21
C PRO A 215 5.99 -6.11 -1.76
N PHE A 216 5.52 -7.23 -2.29
CA PHE A 216 4.20 -7.36 -2.89
C PHE A 216 3.44 -8.53 -2.27
N ALA A 217 2.43 -8.23 -1.47
CA ALA A 217 1.60 -9.19 -0.77
C ALA A 217 0.17 -9.16 -1.32
N ARG A 218 -0.28 -10.29 -1.86
CA ARG A 218 -1.68 -10.51 -2.20
C ARG A 218 -2.38 -11.13 -1.00
N ILE A 219 -3.44 -10.48 -0.51
CA ILE A 219 -4.11 -10.84 0.73
C ILE A 219 -5.54 -11.30 0.43
N PRO A 220 -5.88 -12.58 0.63
CA PRO A 220 -7.24 -13.08 0.42
C PRO A 220 -8.22 -12.48 1.43
N CYS A 221 -9.47 -12.29 1.02
CA CYS A 221 -10.52 -11.66 1.84
C CYS A 221 -11.25 -12.67 2.75
N GLU A 222 -11.25 -13.94 2.42
CA GLU A 222 -12.06 -14.96 3.09
C GLU A 222 -11.54 -15.39 4.48
N PRO A 223 -10.22 -15.66 4.67
CA PRO A 223 -9.72 -16.00 5.98
C PRO A 223 -9.66 -14.77 6.89
N GLU A 224 -9.50 -14.99 8.21
CA GLU A 224 -9.22 -13.88 9.12
C GLU A 224 -7.90 -13.17 8.76
N LEU A 225 -7.79 -11.87 9.13
CA LEU A 225 -6.65 -11.04 8.73
C LEU A 225 -5.30 -11.62 9.19
N ILE A 226 -5.19 -12.02 10.46
CA ILE A 226 -3.90 -12.44 11.01
C ILE A 226 -3.37 -13.71 10.32
N PRO A 227 -4.15 -14.79 10.15
CA PRO A 227 -3.73 -15.93 9.32
C PRO A 227 -3.33 -15.54 7.90
N ALA A 228 -4.10 -14.63 7.26
CA ALA A 228 -3.79 -14.16 5.91
C ALA A 228 -2.45 -13.40 5.85
N LEU A 229 -2.13 -12.56 6.85
CA LEU A 229 -0.84 -11.86 6.94
C LEU A 229 0.33 -12.84 7.11
N TYR A 230 0.18 -13.85 7.98
CA TYR A 230 1.22 -14.86 8.18
C TYR A 230 1.49 -15.67 6.90
N SER A 231 0.44 -16.03 6.17
CA SER A 231 0.57 -16.88 4.98
C SER A 231 1.00 -16.11 3.73
N HIS A 232 0.72 -14.81 3.63
CA HIS A 232 0.91 -14.04 2.40
C HIS A 232 1.83 -12.83 2.56
N ALA A 233 1.69 -12.04 3.63
CA ALA A 233 2.48 -10.81 3.79
C ALA A 233 3.87 -11.08 4.37
N LEU A 234 3.99 -12.00 5.30
CA LEU A 234 5.27 -12.37 5.93
C LEU A 234 6.24 -13.00 4.92
N PRO A 235 5.86 -14.01 4.09
CA PRO A 235 6.75 -14.54 3.05
C PRO A 235 7.13 -13.50 1.99
N ALA A 236 6.23 -12.56 1.71
CA ALA A 236 6.48 -11.44 0.79
C ALA A 236 7.38 -10.34 1.39
N LYS A 237 7.78 -10.45 2.67
CA LYS A 237 8.52 -9.43 3.42
C LYS A 237 7.82 -8.07 3.47
N ALA A 238 6.49 -8.08 3.35
CA ALA A 238 5.66 -6.87 3.48
C ALA A 238 5.37 -6.53 4.95
N VAL A 239 5.50 -7.50 5.84
CA VAL A 239 5.45 -7.36 7.30
C VAL A 239 6.57 -8.17 7.95
N GLU A 240 6.98 -7.76 9.14
CA GLU A 240 7.92 -8.48 9.99
C GLU A 240 7.31 -8.65 11.39
N PRO A 241 7.47 -9.82 12.03
CA PRO A 241 7.00 -9.98 13.41
C PRO A 241 7.88 -9.14 14.35
N THR A 242 7.23 -8.43 15.26
CA THR A 242 7.97 -7.75 16.36
C THR A 242 8.47 -8.82 17.34
N LYS A 243 9.73 -8.72 17.72
CA LYS A 243 10.33 -9.58 18.76
C LYS A 243 9.84 -9.17 20.14
#